data_0b86522a9d393549b0728a5c2827a3f4
#
_entry.id   0b86522a9d393549b0728a5c2827a3f4
#
_cell.length_a   1.000
_cell.length_b   1.000
_cell.length_c   1.000
_cell.angle_alpha   90.00
_cell.angle_beta   90.00
_cell.angle_gamma   90.00
#
_symmetry.space_group_name_H-M   'P 1'
#
loop_
_entity.id
_entity.type
_entity.pdbx_description
1 polymer ?
#
loop_
_entity_poly.entity_id
_entity_poly.type
_entity_poly.pdbx_seq_one_letter_code
_entity_poly.pdbx_strand_id
1 'polypeptide(L)'
;MDGVRYDFPQLTNNGGFDLIELDGLKATSLVPVYQSSTFPAHISMATGVTPDKHGVLHNSFYDKTRGSYSYSADASWIEAEPV
;
A
#
# COMPACT_ATOMS: atom_id res chain seq x y z
N MET A 1 6.94 1.36 5.16
CA MET A 1 7.57 0.02 5.24
C MET A 1 6.51 -1.03 4.98
N ASP A 2 6.79 -1.97 4.12
CA ASP A 2 5.88 -3.07 3.78
C ASP A 2 5.97 -4.19 4.81
N GLY A 3 4.85 -4.89 5.07
CA GLY A 3 4.83 -6.09 5.91
C GLY A 3 5.06 -5.87 7.40
N VAL A 4 5.00 -4.66 7.88
CA VAL A 4 5.21 -4.36 9.31
C VAL A 4 3.88 -4.48 10.05
N ARG A 5 3.79 -5.48 10.92
CA ARG A 5 2.62 -5.68 11.76
C ARG A 5 2.48 -4.50 12.75
N TYR A 6 1.24 -4.16 13.12
CA TYR A 6 0.94 -2.99 13.94
C TYR A 6 1.69 -2.93 15.28
N ASP A 7 2.07 -4.08 15.83
CA ASP A 7 2.75 -4.18 17.13
C ASP A 7 4.27 -4.38 17.03
N PHE A 8 4.85 -4.50 15.82
CA PHE A 8 6.29 -4.68 15.65
C PHE A 8 7.13 -3.56 16.27
N PRO A 9 6.77 -2.27 16.15
CA PRO A 9 7.55 -1.22 16.79
C PRO A 9 7.67 -1.37 18.30
N GLN A 10 6.67 -1.94 18.97
CA GLN A 10 6.68 -2.17 20.42
C GLN A 10 7.54 -3.36 20.83
N LEU A 11 7.82 -4.28 19.90
CA LEU A 11 8.60 -5.49 20.14
C LEU A 11 10.09 -5.32 19.89
N THR A 12 10.51 -4.12 19.46
CA THR A 12 11.90 -3.81 19.18
C THR A 12 12.41 -2.69 20.08
N ASN A 13 13.69 -2.73 20.40
CA ASN A 13 14.38 -1.65 21.14
C ASN A 13 15.04 -0.65 20.18
N ASN A 14 14.58 -0.56 18.96
CA ASN A 14 15.11 0.34 17.96
C ASN A 14 14.60 1.76 18.22
N GLY A 15 15.51 2.70 18.54
CA GLY A 15 15.17 4.09 18.83
C GLY A 15 14.57 4.86 17.66
N GLY A 16 14.62 4.34 16.44
CA GLY A 16 14.02 4.99 15.28
C GLY A 16 12.50 5.11 15.36
N PHE A 17 11.83 4.05 15.77
CA PHE A 17 10.37 4.09 15.98
C PHE A 17 10.00 5.01 17.14
N ASP A 18 10.77 4.96 18.23
CA ASP A 18 10.55 5.84 19.38
C ASP A 18 10.68 7.31 19.01
N LEU A 19 11.66 7.65 18.18
CA LEU A 19 11.89 9.01 17.73
C LEU A 19 10.72 9.52 16.87
N ILE A 20 10.20 8.69 15.97
CA ILE A 20 9.05 9.05 15.13
C ILE A 20 7.81 9.23 15.99
N GLU A 21 7.60 8.36 16.97
CA GLU A 21 6.45 8.45 17.87
C GLU A 21 6.50 9.72 18.75
N LEU A 22 7.70 10.13 19.17
CA LEU A 22 7.89 11.29 20.05
C LEU A 22 7.45 12.59 19.39
N ASP A 23 7.80 12.80 18.13
CA ASP A 23 7.50 14.04 17.38
C ASP A 23 6.34 13.89 16.41
N GLY A 24 5.85 12.70 16.20
CA GLY A 24 4.81 12.40 15.21
C GLY A 24 3.50 11.99 15.85
N LEU A 25 2.69 11.33 15.06
CA LEU A 25 1.40 10.79 15.48
C LEU A 25 1.40 9.27 15.23
N LYS A 26 1.07 8.50 16.26
CA LYS A 26 0.97 7.05 16.17
C LYS A 26 -0.48 6.62 16.19
N ALA A 27 -0.93 5.97 15.13
CA ALA A 27 -2.23 5.29 15.10
C ALA A 27 -2.14 3.91 15.76
N THR A 28 -3.28 3.36 16.15
CA THR A 28 -3.34 2.00 16.72
C THR A 28 -3.04 0.95 15.66
N SER A 29 -3.45 1.18 14.43
CA SER A 29 -3.18 0.33 13.28
C SER A 29 -3.51 1.07 11.99
N LEU A 30 -3.07 0.54 10.86
CA LEU A 30 -3.49 0.99 9.54
C LEU A 30 -4.34 -0.12 8.90
N VAL A 31 -5.62 0.17 8.68
CA VAL A 31 -6.52 -0.77 8.01
C VAL A 31 -6.38 -0.59 6.50
N PRO A 32 -5.88 -1.61 5.78
CA PRO A 32 -5.73 -1.51 4.33
C PRO A 32 -7.08 -1.57 3.61
N VAL A 33 -7.06 -1.32 2.31
CA VAL A 33 -8.23 -1.60 1.45
C VAL A 33 -8.55 -3.09 1.48
N TYR A 34 -9.79 -3.45 1.10
CA TYR A 34 -10.25 -4.84 1.14
C TYR A 34 -9.29 -5.78 0.41
N GLN A 35 -8.80 -5.37 -0.76
CA GLN A 35 -7.77 -6.10 -1.48
C GLN A 35 -6.40 -5.77 -0.86
N SER A 36 -6.07 -6.43 0.24
CA SER A 36 -4.91 -6.11 1.08
C SER A 36 -3.58 -6.65 0.56
N SER A 37 -3.48 -6.95 -0.73
CA SER A 37 -2.23 -7.30 -1.39
C SER A 37 -1.32 -6.09 -1.57
N THR A 38 -0.04 -6.31 -1.78
CA THR A 38 0.99 -5.25 -1.80
C THR A 38 0.65 -4.12 -2.78
N PHE A 39 0.40 -4.44 -4.05
CA PHE A 39 0.20 -3.40 -5.06
C PHE A 39 -1.13 -2.65 -4.88
N PRO A 40 -2.28 -3.29 -4.74
CA PRO A 40 -3.52 -2.55 -4.50
C PRO A 40 -3.44 -1.63 -3.29
N ALA A 41 -2.88 -2.11 -2.18
CA ALA A 41 -2.79 -1.34 -0.95
C ALA A 41 -1.87 -0.12 -1.08
N HIS A 42 -0.67 -0.30 -1.66
CA HIS A 42 0.29 0.80 -1.83
C HIS A 42 -0.21 1.84 -2.84
N ILE A 43 -0.81 1.41 -3.94
CA ILE A 43 -1.37 2.34 -4.93
C ILE A 43 -2.56 3.11 -4.32
N SER A 44 -3.39 2.45 -3.52
CA SER A 44 -4.47 3.15 -2.80
C SER A 44 -3.95 4.22 -1.86
N MET A 45 -2.87 3.96 -1.13
CA MET A 45 -2.24 4.97 -0.27
C MET A 45 -1.69 6.14 -1.09
N ALA A 46 -1.08 5.86 -2.23
CA ALA A 46 -0.46 6.89 -3.07
C ALA A 46 -1.47 7.73 -3.84
N THR A 47 -2.65 7.21 -4.13
CA THR A 47 -3.66 7.88 -4.96
C THR A 47 -4.88 8.36 -4.16
N GLY A 48 -5.08 7.84 -2.95
CA GLY A 48 -6.25 8.17 -2.14
C GLY A 48 -7.56 7.55 -2.60
N VAL A 49 -7.50 6.61 -3.55
CA VAL A 49 -8.69 5.93 -4.06
C VAL A 49 -8.57 4.42 -3.94
N THR A 50 -9.69 3.73 -4.05
CA THR A 50 -9.76 2.27 -3.93
C THR A 50 -9.38 1.57 -5.24
N PRO A 51 -9.06 0.25 -5.21
CA PRO A 51 -8.61 -0.49 -6.40
C PRO A 51 -9.57 -0.44 -7.58
N ASP A 52 -10.88 -0.37 -7.34
CA ASP A 52 -11.87 -0.22 -8.40
C ASP A 52 -11.72 1.11 -9.17
N LYS A 53 -11.10 2.10 -8.56
CA LYS A 53 -10.85 3.41 -9.16
C LYS A 53 -9.48 3.50 -9.83
N HIS A 54 -8.42 3.03 -9.17
CA HIS A 54 -7.08 3.11 -9.77
C HIS A 54 -6.75 1.94 -10.70
N GLY A 55 -7.54 0.88 -10.71
CA GLY A 55 -7.43 -0.20 -11.68
C GLY A 55 -6.44 -1.31 -11.34
N VAL A 56 -5.61 -1.15 -10.31
CA VAL A 56 -4.67 -2.20 -9.88
C VAL A 56 -5.36 -3.11 -8.87
N LEU A 57 -5.95 -4.19 -9.37
CA LEU A 57 -6.86 -5.02 -8.60
C LEU A 57 -6.18 -6.06 -7.73
N HIS A 58 -4.97 -6.47 -8.09
CA HIS A 58 -4.19 -7.47 -7.37
C HIS A 58 -2.71 -7.32 -7.73
N ASN A 59 -1.85 -8.08 -7.08
CA ASN A 59 -0.42 -8.15 -7.46
C ASN A 59 -0.22 -8.76 -8.86
N SER A 60 -1.17 -9.56 -9.30
CA SER A 60 -1.15 -10.23 -10.60
C SER A 60 -2.60 -10.44 -11.04
N PHE A 61 -2.96 -9.95 -12.22
CA PHE A 61 -4.30 -10.10 -12.76
C PHE A 61 -4.30 -9.96 -14.28
N TYR A 62 -5.42 -10.32 -14.92
CA TYR A 62 -5.61 -10.22 -16.37
C TYR A 62 -6.65 -9.15 -16.70
N ASP A 63 -6.28 -8.28 -17.65
CA ASP A 63 -7.18 -7.27 -18.21
C ASP A 63 -7.48 -7.62 -19.68
N LYS A 64 -8.74 -7.53 -20.08
CA LYS A 64 -9.16 -7.90 -21.43
C LYS A 64 -8.49 -7.06 -22.52
N THR A 65 -8.19 -5.81 -22.22
CA THR A 65 -7.62 -4.86 -23.18
C THR A 65 -6.10 -4.84 -23.12
N ARG A 66 -5.52 -4.93 -21.92
CA ARG A 66 -4.09 -4.71 -21.68
C ARG A 66 -3.30 -6.00 -21.46
N GLY A 67 -3.97 -7.13 -21.24
CA GLY A 67 -3.32 -8.41 -20.98
C GLY A 67 -3.01 -8.63 -19.50
N SER A 68 -1.88 -9.26 -19.21
CA SER A 68 -1.50 -9.64 -17.85
C SER A 68 -0.75 -8.52 -17.14
N TYR A 69 -1.18 -8.21 -15.92
CA TYR A 69 -0.45 -7.35 -14.98
C TYR A 69 0.43 -8.20 -14.06
N SER A 70 1.67 -7.78 -13.85
CA SER A 70 2.62 -8.48 -12.96
C SER A 70 3.59 -7.47 -12.35
N TYR A 71 4.56 -7.94 -11.58
CA TYR A 71 5.58 -7.10 -10.95
C TYR A 71 6.40 -6.26 -11.95
N SER A 72 6.45 -6.65 -13.20
CA SER A 72 7.16 -5.91 -14.25
C SER A 72 6.30 -4.84 -14.94
N ALA A 73 5.04 -4.70 -14.56
CA ALA A 73 4.14 -3.70 -15.12
C ALA A 73 4.60 -2.29 -14.75
N ASP A 74 4.28 -1.32 -15.61
CA ASP A 74 4.67 0.08 -15.41
C ASP A 74 3.51 0.92 -14.89
N ALA A 75 3.78 2.21 -14.64
CA ALA A 75 2.80 3.14 -14.07
C ALA A 75 1.61 3.41 -14.99
N SER A 76 1.66 3.05 -16.27
CA SER A 76 0.54 3.25 -17.19
C SER A 76 -0.71 2.44 -16.81
N TRP A 77 -0.55 1.43 -15.96
CA TRP A 77 -1.67 0.64 -15.45
C TRP A 77 -2.49 1.39 -14.38
N ILE A 78 -1.96 2.45 -13.80
CA ILE A 78 -2.60 3.21 -12.73
C ILE A 78 -3.53 4.25 -13.36
N GLU A 79 -4.83 4.14 -13.09
CA GLU A 79 -5.87 5.01 -13.64
C GLU A 79 -6.26 6.14 -12.68
N ALA A 80 -5.36 6.55 -11.79
CA ALA A 80 -5.56 7.63 -10.82
C ALA A 80 -4.29 8.44 -10.65
N GLU A 81 -4.44 9.72 -10.31
CA GLU A 81 -3.31 10.59 -10.03
C GLU A 81 -2.84 10.42 -8.58
N PRO A 82 -1.52 10.51 -8.31
CA PRO A 82 -1.01 10.52 -6.94
C PRO A 82 -1.46 11.77 -6.17
N VAL A 83 -1.62 11.59 -4.88
CA VAL A 83 -1.89 12.72 -3.97
C VAL A 83 -0.65 13.57 -3.74
#